data_4f9186524d54a1632cb8a7bba48822a7
#
_entry.id   4f9186524d54a1632cb8a7bba48822a7
#
_cell.length_a   1.000
_cell.length_b   1.000
_cell.length_c   1.000
_cell.angle_alpha   90.00
_cell.angle_beta   90.00
_cell.angle_gamma   90.00
#
_symmetry.space_group_name_H-M   'P 1'
#
loop_
_entity.id
_entity.type
_entity.pdbx_description
1 polymer ?
#
loop_
_entity_poly.entity_id
_entity_poly.type
_entity_poly.pdbx_seq_one_letter_code
_entity_poly.pdbx_strand_id
1 'polypeptide(L)'
;DLLAPFHGPILWVSHDLGECRRNCRSVCVMEDGVSSPVTDMGSLLRRPGSVSAAKLAGCRNFLPAHRCEGGVRLDGWGITLPLHTQCERVTVAAPDGAVTAEGGIHPARVSRVIHDLGATAAMLRAPDAAGAPPLRVVLPEGVRAAEGDTLFFSFLADRCWLLEE
;
A
#
# COMPACT_ATOMS: atom_id res chain seq x y z
N ASP A 1 -5.88 -23.05 25.38
CA ASP A 1 -6.32 -22.98 23.98
C ASP A 1 -7.55 -23.87 23.80
N LEU A 2 -8.74 -23.26 23.61
CA LEU A 2 -10.04 -23.99 23.51
C LEU A 2 -10.14 -24.85 22.24
N LEU A 3 -9.30 -24.59 21.25
CA LEU A 3 -9.31 -25.30 19.97
C LEU A 3 -8.29 -26.46 19.92
N ALA A 4 -7.40 -26.57 20.91
CA ALA A 4 -6.37 -27.61 20.93
C ALA A 4 -6.91 -29.05 20.81
N PRO A 5 -8.07 -29.40 21.38
CA PRO A 5 -8.63 -30.77 21.27
C PRO A 5 -9.41 -31.00 19.96
N PHE A 6 -9.60 -29.98 19.10
CA PHE A 6 -10.37 -30.12 17.87
C PHE A 6 -9.47 -30.59 16.71
N HIS A 7 -9.81 -31.75 16.14
CA HIS A 7 -9.03 -32.40 15.07
C HIS A 7 -9.66 -32.25 13.68
N GLY A 8 -10.74 -31.47 13.56
CA GLY A 8 -11.41 -31.22 12.28
C GLY A 8 -10.87 -29.97 11.54
N PRO A 9 -11.34 -29.73 10.32
CA PRO A 9 -11.03 -28.48 9.61
C PRO A 9 -11.67 -27.27 10.31
N ILE A 10 -10.92 -26.19 10.42
CA ILE A 10 -11.39 -24.93 11.00
C ILE A 10 -11.34 -23.85 9.92
N LEU A 11 -12.47 -23.20 9.68
CA LEU A 11 -12.53 -22.00 8.89
C LEU A 11 -12.55 -20.79 9.83
N TRP A 12 -11.51 -19.94 9.73
CA TRP A 12 -11.37 -18.73 10.52
C TRP A 12 -11.69 -17.51 9.66
N VAL A 13 -12.68 -16.73 10.02
CA VAL A 13 -13.05 -15.50 9.33
C VAL A 13 -12.69 -14.31 10.21
N SER A 14 -11.81 -13.44 9.72
CA SER A 14 -11.37 -12.24 10.43
C SER A 14 -10.89 -11.18 9.43
N HIS A 15 -10.97 -9.93 9.82
CA HIS A 15 -10.31 -8.80 9.13
C HIS A 15 -8.95 -8.45 9.77
N ASP A 16 -8.59 -9.10 10.87
CA ASP A 16 -7.29 -8.97 11.53
C ASP A 16 -6.30 -9.98 10.96
N LEU A 17 -5.37 -9.48 10.16
CA LEU A 17 -4.34 -10.30 9.54
C LEU A 17 -3.38 -10.90 10.58
N GLY A 18 -3.18 -10.21 11.70
CA GLY A 18 -2.37 -10.72 12.82
C GLY A 18 -2.98 -11.95 13.47
N GLU A 19 -4.30 -11.97 13.63
CA GLU A 19 -5.05 -13.15 14.07
C GLU A 19 -4.94 -14.30 13.08
N CYS A 20 -5.21 -14.03 11.79
CA CYS A 20 -5.11 -15.03 10.75
C CYS A 20 -3.70 -15.62 10.67
N ARG A 21 -2.65 -14.79 10.78
CA ARG A 21 -1.26 -15.25 10.76
C ARG A 21 -0.90 -16.18 11.91
N ARG A 22 -1.49 -15.97 13.08
CA ARG A 22 -1.24 -16.84 14.26
C ARG A 22 -1.94 -18.17 14.17
N ASN A 23 -3.12 -18.21 13.53
CA ASN A 23 -4.03 -19.34 13.59
C ASN A 23 -4.16 -20.12 12.26
N CYS A 24 -3.82 -19.51 11.13
CA CYS A 24 -4.04 -20.08 9.81
C CYS A 24 -2.75 -20.26 9.03
N ARG A 25 -2.63 -21.37 8.30
CA ARG A 25 -1.53 -21.61 7.36
C ARG A 25 -1.87 -21.12 5.96
N SER A 26 -3.14 -21.25 5.57
CA SER A 26 -3.67 -20.86 4.27
C SER A 26 -4.70 -19.77 4.45
N VAL A 27 -4.80 -18.88 3.48
CA VAL A 27 -5.69 -17.73 3.51
C VAL A 27 -6.28 -17.49 2.12
N CYS A 28 -7.51 -17.02 2.07
CA CYS A 28 -8.09 -16.38 0.90
C CYS A 28 -8.71 -15.04 1.30
N VAL A 29 -8.73 -14.09 0.40
CA VAL A 29 -9.41 -12.80 0.61
C VAL A 29 -10.80 -12.88 0.00
N MET A 30 -11.80 -12.46 0.75
CA MET A 30 -13.18 -12.40 0.29
C MET A 30 -13.57 -10.93 0.04
N GLU A 31 -14.08 -10.64 -1.15
CA GLU A 31 -14.53 -9.33 -1.59
C GLU A 31 -15.82 -9.50 -2.39
N ASP A 32 -16.87 -8.76 -2.06
CA ASP A 32 -18.17 -8.77 -2.74
C ASP A 32 -18.76 -10.18 -2.96
N GLY A 33 -18.56 -11.07 -1.98
CA GLY A 33 -19.05 -12.45 -2.03
C GLY A 33 -18.20 -13.42 -2.87
N VAL A 34 -17.08 -12.95 -3.41
CA VAL A 34 -16.15 -13.77 -4.19
C VAL A 34 -14.86 -13.97 -3.39
N SER A 35 -14.36 -15.20 -3.34
CA SER A 35 -13.07 -15.51 -2.71
C SER A 35 -11.93 -15.51 -3.73
N SER A 36 -10.80 -14.95 -3.35
CA SER A 36 -9.56 -15.14 -4.10
C SER A 36 -9.12 -16.61 -4.06
N PRO A 37 -8.22 -17.04 -4.93
CA PRO A 37 -7.53 -18.31 -4.76
C PRO A 37 -6.89 -18.42 -3.38
N VAL A 38 -6.88 -19.63 -2.82
CA VAL A 38 -6.23 -19.91 -1.55
C VAL A 38 -4.72 -19.82 -1.73
N THR A 39 -4.05 -19.12 -0.82
CA THR A 39 -2.60 -18.95 -0.82
C THR A 39 -2.05 -19.06 0.60
N ASP A 40 -0.75 -19.06 0.76
CA ASP A 40 -0.12 -18.91 2.08
C ASP A 40 -0.02 -17.43 2.49
N MET A 41 0.04 -17.20 3.79
CA MET A 41 0.09 -15.85 4.36
C MET A 41 1.31 -15.04 3.88
N GLY A 42 2.46 -15.69 3.72
CA GLY A 42 3.68 -15.02 3.26
C GLY A 42 3.55 -14.54 1.81
N SER A 43 2.93 -15.33 0.96
CA SER A 43 2.65 -14.96 -0.43
C SER A 43 1.66 -13.81 -0.53
N LEU A 44 0.58 -13.83 0.27
CA LEU A 44 -0.37 -12.72 0.35
C LEU A 44 0.32 -11.40 0.73
N LEU A 45 1.19 -11.43 1.74
CA LEU A 45 1.88 -10.24 2.23
C LEU A 45 2.95 -9.71 1.28
N ARG A 46 3.60 -10.61 0.52
CA ARG A 46 4.62 -10.20 -0.45
C ARG A 46 4.04 -9.70 -1.77
N ARG A 47 2.93 -10.25 -2.18
CA ARG A 47 2.31 -9.94 -3.48
C ARG A 47 0.79 -10.06 -3.41
N PRO A 48 0.10 -9.10 -2.81
CA PRO A 48 -1.35 -9.07 -2.80
C PRO A 48 -1.86 -8.94 -4.25
N GLY A 49 -2.79 -9.81 -4.61
CA GLY A 49 -3.32 -9.87 -5.99
C GLY A 49 -4.49 -8.92 -6.24
N SER A 50 -4.97 -8.18 -5.22
CA SER A 50 -6.07 -7.23 -5.35
C SER A 50 -5.91 -6.04 -4.40
N VAL A 51 -6.69 -4.99 -4.65
CA VAL A 51 -6.74 -3.80 -3.77
C VAL A 51 -7.17 -4.19 -2.36
N SER A 52 -8.16 -5.06 -2.21
CA SER A 52 -8.62 -5.53 -0.89
C SER A 52 -7.55 -6.34 -0.17
N ALA A 53 -6.84 -7.23 -0.87
CA ALA A 53 -5.71 -7.96 -0.31
C ALA A 53 -4.59 -7.00 0.16
N ALA A 54 -4.26 -5.99 -0.66
CA ALA A 54 -3.25 -5.00 -0.32
C ALA A 54 -3.67 -4.13 0.88
N LYS A 55 -4.94 -3.74 0.98
CA LYS A 55 -5.50 -3.04 2.16
C LYS A 55 -5.37 -3.87 3.43
N LEU A 56 -5.74 -5.15 3.36
CA LEU A 56 -5.58 -6.08 4.48
C LEU A 56 -4.11 -6.26 4.85
N ALA A 57 -3.20 -6.29 3.87
CA ALA A 57 -1.75 -6.33 4.10
C ALA A 57 -1.18 -5.00 4.68
N GLY A 58 -2.03 -4.00 4.94
CA GLY A 58 -1.63 -2.74 5.57
C GLY A 58 -1.23 -1.64 4.60
N CYS A 59 -1.37 -1.86 3.29
CA CYS A 59 -1.12 -0.82 2.30
C CYS A 59 -2.15 0.32 2.44
N ARG A 60 -1.66 1.55 2.35
CA ARG A 60 -2.48 2.75 2.51
C ARG A 60 -2.44 3.70 1.32
N ASN A 61 -1.50 3.51 0.41
CA ASN A 61 -1.39 4.30 -0.80
C ASN A 61 -1.83 3.47 -2.01
N PHE A 62 -2.87 3.93 -2.70
CA PHE A 62 -3.39 3.34 -3.92
C PHE A 62 -3.47 4.45 -4.97
N LEU A 63 -2.65 4.34 -5.99
CA LEU A 63 -2.42 5.37 -6.97
C LEU A 63 -2.80 4.83 -8.35
N PRO A 64 -3.86 5.37 -8.98
CA PRO A 64 -4.16 5.07 -10.37
C PRO A 64 -2.96 5.40 -11.24
N ALA A 65 -2.66 4.54 -12.20
CA ALA A 65 -1.53 4.70 -13.10
C ALA A 65 -1.84 4.12 -14.47
N HIS A 66 -1.12 4.54 -15.48
CA HIS A 66 -1.19 4.00 -16.82
C HIS A 66 0.20 3.62 -17.33
N ARG A 67 0.24 2.64 -18.22
CA ARG A 67 1.47 2.20 -18.86
C ARG A 67 2.01 3.30 -19.75
N CYS A 68 3.31 3.55 -19.71
CA CYS A 68 4.01 4.50 -20.56
C CYS A 68 5.40 3.97 -20.93
N GLU A 69 6.10 4.72 -21.76
CA GLU A 69 7.52 4.45 -22.01
C GLU A 69 8.32 4.61 -20.72
N GLY A 70 9.12 3.58 -20.39
CA GLY A 70 9.91 3.53 -19.16
C GLY A 70 9.18 2.97 -17.94
N GLY A 71 7.90 2.55 -18.05
CA GLY A 71 7.20 1.89 -16.95
C GLY A 71 5.74 2.26 -16.79
N VAL A 72 5.32 2.66 -15.59
CA VAL A 72 3.97 3.14 -15.30
C VAL A 72 4.02 4.57 -14.76
N ARG A 73 3.14 5.43 -15.23
CA ARG A 73 3.02 6.83 -14.82
C ARG A 73 1.84 7.00 -13.87
N LEU A 74 2.11 7.53 -12.70
CA LEU A 74 1.09 7.80 -11.67
C LEU A 74 0.21 8.97 -12.08
N ASP A 75 -1.11 8.73 -12.11
CA ASP A 75 -2.10 9.74 -12.50
C ASP A 75 -2.15 10.89 -11.48
N GLY A 76 -2.08 12.11 -12.00
CA GLY A 76 -2.09 13.32 -11.18
C GLY A 76 -0.78 13.63 -10.44
N TRP A 77 0.14 12.67 -10.30
CA TRP A 77 1.46 12.91 -9.73
C TRP A 77 2.54 13.17 -10.79
N GLY A 78 2.31 12.71 -12.02
CA GLY A 78 3.26 12.88 -13.12
C GLY A 78 4.57 12.13 -12.97
N ILE A 79 4.68 11.25 -11.99
CA ILE A 79 5.87 10.46 -11.66
C ILE A 79 5.80 9.13 -12.43
N THR A 80 6.89 8.76 -13.09
CA THR A 80 7.02 7.45 -13.76
C THR A 80 7.85 6.52 -12.88
N LEU A 81 7.31 5.33 -12.62
CA LEU A 81 7.97 4.27 -11.89
C LEU A 81 8.43 3.18 -12.86
N PRO A 82 9.65 2.63 -12.72
CA PRO A 82 10.18 1.57 -13.59
C PRO A 82 9.54 0.21 -13.25
N LEU A 83 8.23 0.13 -13.34
CA LEU A 83 7.42 -1.05 -13.12
C LEU A 83 6.84 -1.52 -14.46
N HIS A 84 6.83 -2.82 -14.71
CA HIS A 84 6.40 -3.37 -15.98
C HIS A 84 5.07 -4.09 -15.88
N THR A 85 4.14 -3.76 -16.78
CA THR A 85 2.84 -4.41 -16.92
C THR A 85 2.45 -4.50 -18.40
N GLN A 86 1.56 -5.45 -18.74
CA GLN A 86 0.91 -5.52 -20.05
C GLN A 86 -0.42 -4.74 -20.07
N CYS A 87 -0.98 -4.44 -18.90
CA CYS A 87 -2.22 -3.69 -18.77
C CYS A 87 -1.99 -2.21 -19.07
N GLU A 88 -2.95 -1.58 -19.74
CA GLU A 88 -2.90 -0.15 -20.05
C GLU A 88 -3.11 0.69 -18.78
N ARG A 89 -4.00 0.24 -17.90
CA ARG A 89 -4.30 0.88 -16.62
C ARG A 89 -4.07 -0.10 -15.48
N VAL A 90 -3.53 0.40 -14.39
CA VAL A 90 -3.23 -0.37 -13.19
C VAL A 90 -3.38 0.53 -11.96
N THR A 91 -3.46 -0.10 -10.81
CA THR A 91 -3.31 0.61 -9.53
C THR A 91 -1.93 0.28 -8.95
N VAL A 92 -1.13 1.30 -8.69
CA VAL A 92 0.11 1.15 -7.92
C VAL A 92 -0.24 1.21 -6.44
N ALA A 93 -0.03 0.11 -5.74
CA ALA A 93 -0.14 0.04 -4.29
C ALA A 93 1.25 0.22 -3.68
N ALA A 94 1.41 1.27 -2.87
CA ALA A 94 2.68 1.58 -2.20
C ALA A 94 2.50 1.46 -0.67
N PRO A 95 2.96 0.36 -0.06
CA PRO A 95 2.91 0.19 1.39
C PRO A 95 3.80 1.20 2.11
N ASP A 96 3.62 1.32 3.42
CA ASP A 96 4.50 2.11 4.26
C ASP A 96 5.96 1.63 4.09
N GLY A 97 6.88 2.56 3.87
CA GLY A 97 8.26 2.28 3.53
C GLY A 97 8.54 2.06 2.03
N ALA A 98 7.52 2.01 1.16
CA ALA A 98 7.72 2.14 -0.30
C ALA A 98 7.74 3.59 -0.76
N VAL A 99 7.31 4.52 0.11
CA VAL A 99 7.41 5.96 -0.08
C VAL A 99 8.25 6.53 1.06
N THR A 100 9.30 7.24 0.73
CA THR A 100 10.25 7.76 1.73
C THR A 100 10.46 9.26 1.55
N ALA A 101 10.60 9.97 2.67
CA ALA A 101 11.07 11.36 2.69
C ALA A 101 12.60 11.47 2.71
N GLU A 102 13.30 10.38 3.02
CA GLU A 102 14.75 10.35 3.04
C GLU A 102 15.29 10.33 1.59
N GLY A 103 16.12 11.30 1.26
CA GLY A 103 16.65 11.44 -0.10
C GLY A 103 15.57 11.74 -1.15
N GLY A 104 14.47 12.35 -0.76
CA GLY A 104 13.35 12.64 -1.64
C GLY A 104 13.71 13.60 -2.76
N ILE A 105 13.20 13.34 -3.97
CA ILE A 105 13.42 14.14 -5.18
C ILE A 105 12.15 14.82 -5.71
N HIS A 106 10.97 14.32 -5.34
CA HIS A 106 9.71 14.88 -5.79
C HIS A 106 9.12 15.81 -4.72
N PRO A 107 8.86 17.08 -5.02
CA PRO A 107 8.23 17.99 -4.09
C PRO A 107 6.75 17.70 -3.97
N ALA A 108 6.21 17.82 -2.76
CA ALA A 108 4.78 17.77 -2.51
C ALA A 108 4.41 18.65 -1.32
N ARG A 109 3.17 19.10 -1.29
CA ARG A 109 2.65 19.91 -0.20
C ARG A 109 2.07 19.04 0.91
N VAL A 110 2.48 19.26 2.13
CA VAL A 110 1.91 18.61 3.30
C VAL A 110 0.51 19.17 3.54
N SER A 111 -0.50 18.33 3.42
CA SER A 111 -1.89 18.71 3.68
C SER A 111 -2.36 18.36 5.09
N ARG A 112 -1.69 17.44 5.74
CA ARG A 112 -2.00 17.02 7.11
C ARG A 112 -0.83 16.21 7.68
N VAL A 113 -0.61 16.32 8.99
CA VAL A 113 0.29 15.44 9.75
C VAL A 113 -0.56 14.53 10.64
N ILE A 114 -0.23 13.25 10.67
CA ILE A 114 -0.92 12.22 11.44
C ILE A 114 0.10 11.65 12.44
N HIS A 115 -0.25 11.73 13.72
CA HIS A 115 0.52 11.09 14.78
C HIS A 115 -0.20 9.79 15.16
N ASP A 116 0.44 8.67 14.86
CA ASP A 116 -0.04 7.35 15.16
C ASP A 116 0.84 6.71 16.24
N LEU A 117 0.38 5.61 16.87
CA LEU A 117 1.14 4.91 17.90
C LEU A 117 2.49 4.43 17.33
N GLY A 118 3.55 5.18 17.64
CA GLY A 118 4.92 4.85 17.28
C GLY A 118 5.43 5.40 15.94
N ALA A 119 4.61 6.13 15.17
CA ALA A 119 5.05 6.74 13.92
C ALA A 119 4.34 8.06 13.65
N THR A 120 5.03 8.97 12.99
CA THR A 120 4.44 10.19 12.42
C THR A 120 4.37 10.04 10.90
N ALA A 121 3.24 10.37 10.30
CA ALA A 121 3.08 10.36 8.86
C ALA A 121 2.56 11.70 8.34
N ALA A 122 3.01 12.09 7.15
CA ALA A 122 2.49 13.22 6.42
C ALA A 122 1.58 12.75 5.30
N MET A 123 0.46 13.43 5.12
CA MET A 123 -0.38 13.31 3.93
C MET A 123 0.06 14.38 2.93
N LEU A 124 0.48 13.95 1.76
CA LEU A 124 1.01 14.80 0.71
C LEU A 124 -0.02 14.98 -0.40
N ARG A 125 0.00 16.16 -1.02
CA ARG A 125 -0.74 16.48 -2.24
C ARG A 125 0.22 16.88 -3.34
N ALA A 126 -0.10 16.47 -4.55
CA ALA A 126 0.65 16.90 -5.73
C ALA A 126 0.51 18.43 -5.90
N PRO A 127 1.60 19.15 -6.22
CA PRO A 127 1.57 20.62 -6.31
C PRO A 127 0.58 21.14 -7.37
N ASP A 128 0.50 20.47 -8.51
CA ASP A 128 -0.20 20.94 -9.70
C ASP A 128 -1.47 20.14 -10.06
N ALA A 129 -1.90 19.21 -9.21
CA ALA A 129 -3.04 18.32 -9.52
C ALA A 129 -3.98 18.15 -8.33
N ALA A 130 -4.96 19.02 -8.21
CA ALA A 130 -5.95 19.00 -7.13
C ALA A 130 -6.77 17.68 -7.05
N GLY A 131 -6.88 16.94 -8.16
CA GLY A 131 -7.59 15.66 -8.24
C GLY A 131 -6.72 14.41 -7.98
N ALA A 132 -5.41 14.58 -7.79
CA ALA A 132 -4.55 13.44 -7.48
C ALA A 132 -4.90 12.87 -6.10
N PRO A 133 -4.92 11.53 -5.95
CA PRO A 133 -5.12 10.93 -4.63
C PRO A 133 -3.99 11.37 -3.69
N PRO A 134 -4.31 11.62 -2.40
CA PRO A 134 -3.29 11.99 -1.44
C PRO A 134 -2.33 10.82 -1.21
N LEU A 135 -1.07 11.14 -0.95
CA LEU A 135 -0.01 10.18 -0.68
C LEU A 135 0.39 10.24 0.80
N ARG A 136 0.36 9.09 1.47
CA ARG A 136 0.84 8.96 2.84
C ARG A 136 2.32 8.59 2.86
N VAL A 137 3.11 9.34 3.62
CA VAL A 137 4.54 9.08 3.84
C VAL A 137 4.81 9.01 5.33
N VAL A 138 5.41 7.93 5.80
CA VAL A 138 5.90 7.84 7.17
C VAL A 138 7.18 8.67 7.28
N LEU A 139 7.20 9.58 8.23
CA LEU A 139 8.34 10.45 8.45
C LEU A 139 9.42 9.70 9.23
N PRO A 140 10.69 9.77 8.80
CA PRO A 140 11.81 9.26 9.58
C PRO A 140 11.90 9.92 10.96
N GLU A 141 12.51 9.23 11.91
CA GLU A 141 12.76 9.78 13.25
C GLU A 141 13.54 11.09 13.16
N GLY A 142 13.07 12.12 13.87
CA GLY A 142 13.67 13.45 13.85
C GLY A 142 13.23 14.36 12.70
N VAL A 143 12.56 13.83 11.66
CA VAL A 143 11.97 14.66 10.61
C VAL A 143 10.65 15.23 11.09
N ARG A 144 10.53 16.57 11.04
CA ARG A 144 9.30 17.29 11.36
C ARG A 144 8.72 17.89 10.11
N ALA A 145 7.41 17.88 10.03
CA ALA A 145 6.65 18.55 8.99
C ALA A 145 5.40 19.18 9.60
N ALA A 146 4.97 20.30 9.05
CA ALA A 146 3.72 20.95 9.40
C ALA A 146 2.84 21.09 8.17
N GLU A 147 1.54 21.31 8.38
CA GLU A 147 0.61 21.57 7.29
C GLU A 147 1.05 22.83 6.52
N GLY A 148 1.08 22.72 5.20
CA GLY A 148 1.56 23.77 4.31
C GLY A 148 3.02 23.69 3.94
N ASP A 149 3.83 22.88 4.61
CA ASP A 149 5.24 22.68 4.27
C ASP A 149 5.37 21.99 2.92
N THR A 150 6.52 22.19 2.28
CA THR A 150 6.95 21.38 1.13
C THR A 150 7.84 20.25 1.64
N LEU A 151 7.42 19.02 1.39
CA LEU A 151 8.20 17.82 1.69
C LEU A 151 8.68 17.19 0.37
N PHE A 152 9.94 16.79 0.34
CA PHE A 152 10.47 16.00 -0.76
C PHE A 152 10.36 14.52 -0.43
N PHE A 153 9.95 13.72 -1.42
CA PHE A 153 9.78 12.29 -1.26
C PHE A 153 10.25 11.53 -2.50
N SER A 154 10.42 10.23 -2.36
CA SER A 154 10.73 9.30 -3.45
C SER A 154 9.95 8.01 -3.30
N PHE A 155 9.71 7.31 -4.41
CA PHE A 155 9.21 5.95 -4.41
C PHE A 155 10.36 4.96 -4.49
N LEU A 156 10.28 3.90 -3.70
CA LEU A 156 11.09 2.69 -3.83
C LEU A 156 10.28 1.71 -4.69
N ALA A 157 10.50 1.75 -6.00
CA ALA A 157 9.67 1.03 -6.96
C ALA A 157 9.66 -0.49 -6.73
N ASP A 158 10.78 -1.05 -6.28
CA ASP A 158 10.93 -2.46 -5.92
C ASP A 158 10.05 -2.91 -4.74
N ARG A 159 9.51 -1.94 -3.97
CA ARG A 159 8.59 -2.18 -2.86
C ARG A 159 7.13 -1.88 -3.19
N CYS A 160 6.87 -1.39 -4.39
CA CYS A 160 5.51 -1.14 -4.86
C CYS A 160 4.92 -2.39 -5.52
N TRP A 161 3.61 -2.53 -5.45
CA TRP A 161 2.87 -3.59 -6.13
C TRP A 161 2.06 -3.01 -7.27
N LEU A 162 2.01 -3.73 -8.39
CA LEU A 162 1.07 -3.48 -9.47
C LEU A 162 -0.16 -4.36 -9.25
N LEU A 163 -1.32 -3.72 -9.17
CA LEU A 163 -2.61 -4.37 -9.08
C LEU A 163 -3.31 -4.14 -10.41
N GLU A 164 -3.51 -5.22 -11.15
CA GLU A 164 -4.22 -5.24 -12.43
C GLU A 164 -5.70 -5.48 -12.12
N GLU A 165 -6.58 -4.60 -12.62
CA GLU A 165 -8.04 -4.72 -12.48
C GLU A 165 -8.65 -5.56 -13.61
#